data_fbe7556d63159bd15f99a2dbcd9936b3
#
_entry.id   fbe7556d63159bd15f99a2dbcd9936b3
#
_cell.length_a   1.000
_cell.length_b   1.000
_cell.length_c   1.000
_cell.angle_alpha   90.00
_cell.angle_beta   90.00
_cell.angle_gamma   90.00
#
_symmetry.space_group_name_H-M   'P 1'
#
loop_
_entity.id
_entity.type
_entity.pdbx_description
1 polymer ?
#
loop_
_entity_poly.entity_id
_entity_poly.type
_entity_poly.pdbx_seq_one_letter_code
_entity_poly.pdbx_strand_id
1 'polypeptide(L)'
;MKKNFLNLLFTTALMLSANYSFAQYPNIPADVKKASDSMLKEAYHQSDIAWEKAKPIIAKEAGEGKPYIPWAGRPNDLPQSKLLAFPGAEGGGAYSFGGHGGRVIVVKNLNDSGPGSLRDACEQGGARIVVFNVAGIIRLKTPLIIRAPYITIAGQTAPGDGVCVAGESVWLNTHDVIVRFMRFRRGETFVGRRDDAIGGNPVGNIMIDHVSASWGLDENMSMYRHMYNDSTGKTEEKLGTVNITIQNSIFSEALDYWNHAFGSTLGGENCAFVRNLWADNGARNPSIGWNGIFNFANNVVFNWNNRSTDGGDYTAQYNIINNFYKPGPVTELKDPISYRILKPESGRSKLPYVVFGRAYVAGNIIDGNEKVTKNNWDGGVQLEDKKGNLMSYEQASKYFAAMKAKDPFPMPKISIIPTLQAKDYVLANAGATLPKRDPVDTRVVKQVSTGKIEVHPDAKPSAFQFEHRRLPGDSYKQGIITEVSQVGGYPEYKGTPYKDSDDDGMPDAYELKNGLNPKDASDASKITKSGYSNIEVYLNSVVPVSIVKPN
;
A
#
# COMPACT_ATOMS: atom_id res chain seq x y z
N MET A 1 16.36 74.94 40.23
CA MET A 1 16.79 73.54 40.39
C MET A 1 15.66 72.68 39.92
N LYS A 2 15.74 72.18 38.71
CA LYS A 2 14.75 71.21 38.12
C LYS A 2 15.46 69.89 37.90
N LYS A 3 15.01 68.81 38.58
CA LYS A 3 15.46 67.45 38.38
C LYS A 3 14.59 66.82 37.30
N ASN A 4 15.19 66.47 36.20
CA ASN A 4 14.56 65.65 35.18
C ASN A 4 14.64 64.19 35.60
N PHE A 5 13.48 63.53 35.74
CA PHE A 5 13.35 62.05 35.82
C PHE A 5 13.24 61.47 34.41
N LEU A 6 14.20 60.66 34.06
CA LEU A 6 14.21 59.92 32.81
C LEU A 6 13.45 58.61 33.05
N ASN A 7 12.25 58.53 32.53
CA ASN A 7 11.48 57.26 32.52
C ASN A 7 12.02 56.35 31.45
N LEU A 8 12.65 55.24 31.85
CA LEU A 8 13.08 54.15 31.00
C LEU A 8 11.88 53.22 30.84
N LEU A 9 11.20 53.32 29.70
CA LEU A 9 10.18 52.33 29.29
C LEU A 9 10.88 51.07 28.80
N PHE A 10 10.83 50.02 29.61
CA PHE A 10 11.12 48.65 29.16
C PHE A 10 9.91 48.14 28.37
N THR A 11 9.98 48.19 27.05
CA THR A 11 9.09 47.47 26.17
C THR A 11 9.53 46.00 26.14
N THR A 12 8.89 45.20 26.96
CA THR A 12 8.93 43.73 26.82
C THR A 12 8.19 43.34 25.54
N ALA A 13 8.94 43.10 24.49
CA ALA A 13 8.40 42.43 23.30
C ALA A 13 8.02 40.99 23.70
N LEU A 14 6.74 40.75 23.94
CA LEU A 14 6.16 39.41 23.95
C LEU A 14 6.33 38.85 22.52
N MET A 15 7.35 38.01 22.31
CA MET A 15 7.36 37.11 21.17
C MET A 15 6.22 36.10 21.38
N LEU A 16 5.07 36.39 20.81
CA LEU A 16 4.07 35.38 20.51
C LEU A 16 4.71 34.44 19.51
N SER A 17 5.29 33.34 19.99
CA SER A 17 5.52 32.18 19.18
C SER A 17 4.15 31.64 18.76
N ALA A 18 3.64 32.15 17.65
CA ALA A 18 2.56 31.52 16.96
C ALA A 18 3.06 30.09 16.58
N ASN A 19 2.68 29.10 17.35
CA ASN A 19 2.74 27.72 16.93
C ASN A 19 1.82 27.61 15.72
N TYR A 20 2.38 27.86 14.54
CA TYR A 20 1.74 27.44 13.30
C TYR A 20 1.68 25.92 13.36
N SER A 21 0.54 25.42 13.74
CA SER A 21 0.12 24.06 13.40
C SER A 21 0.17 24.03 11.87
N PHE A 22 1.33 23.64 11.33
CA PHE A 22 1.46 23.39 9.91
C PHE A 22 0.37 22.40 9.53
N ALA A 23 -0.55 22.84 8.68
CA ALA A 23 -1.59 21.99 8.17
C ALA A 23 -0.94 20.69 7.67
N GLN A 24 -1.51 19.56 8.00
CA GLN A 24 -1.03 18.22 7.58
C GLN A 24 -0.89 18.15 6.04
N TYR A 25 -1.49 19.09 5.35
CA TYR A 25 -1.58 19.17 3.90
C TYR A 25 -0.92 20.45 3.39
N PRO A 26 -0.04 20.35 2.40
CA PRO A 26 0.57 21.53 1.77
C PRO A 26 -0.48 22.35 1.01
N ASN A 27 -0.17 23.61 0.85
CA ASN A 27 -0.93 24.49 -0.04
C ASN A 27 -0.55 24.17 -1.49
N ILE A 28 -1.41 23.50 -2.22
CA ILE A 28 -1.18 23.16 -3.64
C ILE A 28 -1.45 24.41 -4.48
N PRO A 29 -0.55 24.85 -5.37
CA PRO A 29 -0.76 25.99 -6.25
C PRO A 29 -2.08 25.88 -7.04
N ALA A 30 -2.76 27.02 -7.23
CA ALA A 30 -4.10 27.04 -7.80
C ALA A 30 -4.17 26.53 -9.26
N ASP A 31 -3.14 26.77 -10.04
CA ASP A 31 -2.97 26.26 -11.40
C ASP A 31 -2.77 24.73 -11.43
N VAL A 32 -1.95 24.20 -10.55
CA VAL A 32 -1.76 22.74 -10.38
C VAL A 32 -3.06 22.09 -9.93
N LYS A 33 -3.77 22.71 -8.97
CA LYS A 33 -5.08 22.22 -8.53
C LYS A 33 -6.08 22.20 -9.67
N LYS A 34 -6.18 23.28 -10.46
CA LYS A 34 -7.08 23.37 -11.61
C LYS A 34 -6.76 22.30 -12.68
N ALA A 35 -5.48 22.09 -12.98
CA ALA A 35 -5.06 21.04 -13.92
C ALA A 35 -5.41 19.64 -13.37
N SER A 36 -5.21 19.39 -12.09
CA SER A 36 -5.59 18.16 -11.40
C SER A 36 -7.10 17.91 -11.47
N ASP A 37 -7.91 18.93 -11.13
CA ASP A 37 -9.37 18.82 -11.15
C ASP A 37 -9.88 18.53 -12.57
N SER A 38 -9.28 19.14 -13.62
CA SER A 38 -9.61 18.87 -15.03
C SER A 38 -9.27 17.43 -15.42
N MET A 39 -8.08 16.94 -15.05
CA MET A 39 -7.66 15.56 -15.32
C MET A 39 -8.56 14.55 -14.60
N LEU A 40 -8.93 14.81 -13.35
CA LEU A 40 -9.83 13.95 -12.59
C LEU A 40 -11.22 13.88 -13.23
N LYS A 41 -11.74 15.02 -13.69
CA LYS A 41 -13.02 15.06 -14.39
C LYS A 41 -12.99 14.18 -15.64
N GLU A 42 -11.91 14.24 -16.41
CA GLU A 42 -11.72 13.37 -17.58
C GLU A 42 -11.59 11.90 -17.18
N ALA A 43 -10.78 11.59 -16.15
CA ALA A 43 -10.64 10.23 -15.65
C ALA A 43 -11.98 9.62 -15.21
N TYR A 44 -12.80 10.37 -14.47
CA TYR A 44 -14.13 9.92 -14.08
C TYR A 44 -15.07 9.77 -15.27
N HIS A 45 -15.03 10.69 -16.23
CA HIS A 45 -15.85 10.60 -17.45
C HIS A 45 -15.52 9.31 -18.23
N GLN A 46 -14.24 9.00 -18.45
CA GLN A 46 -13.82 7.77 -19.12
C GLN A 46 -14.23 6.52 -18.31
N SER A 47 -14.03 6.56 -16.99
CA SER A 47 -14.45 5.49 -16.10
C SER A 47 -15.98 5.28 -16.11
N ASP A 48 -16.78 6.33 -16.23
CA ASP A 48 -18.25 6.24 -16.32
C ASP A 48 -18.68 5.58 -17.63
N ILE A 49 -18.05 5.94 -18.76
CA ILE A 49 -18.30 5.30 -20.06
C ILE A 49 -18.00 3.80 -20.00
N ALA A 50 -16.87 3.41 -19.39
CA ALA A 50 -16.51 2.02 -19.22
C ALA A 50 -17.47 1.28 -18.28
N TRP A 51 -17.87 1.94 -17.19
CA TRP A 51 -18.82 1.40 -16.21
C TRP A 51 -20.20 1.12 -16.83
N GLU A 52 -20.73 2.01 -17.67
CA GLU A 52 -22.01 1.77 -18.35
C GLU A 52 -21.96 0.52 -19.24
N LYS A 53 -20.82 0.23 -19.87
CA LYS A 53 -20.62 -1.00 -20.65
C LYS A 53 -20.46 -2.23 -19.75
N ALA A 54 -19.89 -2.08 -18.57
CA ALA A 54 -19.66 -3.17 -17.63
C ALA A 54 -20.95 -3.62 -16.90
N LYS A 55 -21.85 -2.69 -16.58
CA LYS A 55 -23.08 -2.94 -15.80
C LYS A 55 -23.92 -4.13 -16.28
N PRO A 56 -24.28 -4.27 -17.57
CA PRO A 56 -25.12 -5.37 -18.01
C PRO A 56 -24.43 -6.73 -17.85
N ILE A 57 -23.09 -6.81 -17.98
CA ILE A 57 -22.31 -8.02 -17.77
C ILE A 57 -22.33 -8.37 -16.27
N ILE A 58 -22.09 -7.39 -15.40
CA ILE A 58 -22.11 -7.54 -13.94
C ILE A 58 -23.49 -7.99 -13.48
N ALA A 59 -24.57 -7.40 -14.02
CA ALA A 59 -25.94 -7.78 -13.68
C ALA A 59 -26.27 -9.23 -14.08
N LYS A 60 -25.77 -9.69 -15.23
CA LYS A 60 -25.90 -11.08 -15.68
C LYS A 60 -25.17 -12.02 -14.73
N GLU A 61 -23.89 -11.76 -14.41
CA GLU A 61 -23.09 -12.58 -13.51
C GLU A 61 -23.65 -12.58 -12.07
N ALA A 62 -24.28 -11.52 -11.63
CA ALA A 62 -24.96 -11.48 -10.34
C ALA A 62 -26.10 -12.52 -10.28
N GLY A 63 -26.87 -12.70 -11.35
CA GLY A 63 -27.86 -13.76 -11.48
C GLY A 63 -27.25 -15.18 -11.54
N GLU A 64 -25.98 -15.29 -11.87
CA GLU A 64 -25.22 -16.54 -11.95
C GLU A 64 -24.39 -16.84 -10.68
N GLY A 65 -24.59 -16.06 -9.60
CA GLY A 65 -23.95 -16.28 -8.30
C GLY A 65 -22.68 -15.47 -8.01
N LYS A 66 -22.40 -14.45 -8.83
CA LYS A 66 -21.32 -13.45 -8.59
C LYS A 66 -21.91 -12.06 -8.35
N PRO A 67 -22.52 -11.80 -7.19
CA PRO A 67 -23.20 -10.55 -6.95
C PRO A 67 -22.26 -9.34 -6.93
N TYR A 68 -22.72 -8.20 -7.42
CA TYR A 68 -22.07 -6.93 -7.18
C TYR A 68 -22.57 -6.37 -5.83
N ILE A 69 -21.63 -6.14 -4.92
CA ILE A 69 -21.91 -5.61 -3.60
C ILE A 69 -21.34 -4.18 -3.53
N PRO A 70 -22.18 -3.15 -3.65
CA PRO A 70 -21.72 -1.77 -3.56
C PRO A 70 -21.36 -1.36 -2.13
N TRP A 71 -21.84 -2.15 -1.13
CA TRP A 71 -21.61 -1.93 0.28
C TRP A 71 -21.42 -3.24 1.01
N ALA A 72 -20.44 -3.28 1.93
CA ALA A 72 -20.25 -4.35 2.89
C ALA A 72 -19.67 -3.76 4.18
N GLY A 73 -20.47 -3.74 5.25
CA GLY A 73 -20.06 -3.19 6.54
C GLY A 73 -19.31 -4.17 7.43
N ARG A 74 -19.43 -5.48 7.14
CA ARG A 74 -18.87 -6.58 7.96
C ARG A 74 -18.39 -7.74 7.08
N PRO A 75 -17.49 -8.61 7.59
CA PRO A 75 -17.02 -9.78 6.83
C PRO A 75 -18.13 -10.69 6.29
N ASN A 76 -19.26 -10.81 7.01
CA ASN A 76 -20.38 -11.68 6.61
C ASN A 76 -21.24 -11.10 5.49
N ASP A 77 -21.15 -9.79 5.26
CA ASP A 77 -21.97 -9.11 4.24
C ASP A 77 -21.43 -9.32 2.82
N LEU A 78 -20.16 -9.70 2.71
CA LEU A 78 -19.48 -9.93 1.43
C LEU A 78 -19.16 -11.42 1.27
N PRO A 79 -19.76 -12.12 0.27
CA PRO A 79 -19.48 -13.52 0.02
C PRO A 79 -18.00 -13.78 -0.24
N GLN A 80 -17.49 -14.91 0.27
CA GLN A 80 -16.11 -15.34 0.02
C GLN A 80 -16.09 -16.66 -0.75
N SER A 81 -15.04 -16.88 -1.53
CA SER A 81 -14.77 -18.17 -2.20
C SER A 81 -14.53 -19.27 -1.16
N LYS A 82 -14.81 -20.53 -1.56
CA LYS A 82 -14.37 -21.71 -0.81
C LYS A 82 -12.95 -22.14 -1.19
N LEU A 83 -12.44 -21.65 -2.32
CA LEU A 83 -11.09 -21.89 -2.82
C LEU A 83 -10.20 -20.71 -2.40
N LEU A 84 -8.96 -21.01 -2.03
CA LEU A 84 -7.97 -19.95 -1.81
C LEU A 84 -7.74 -19.15 -3.10
N ALA A 85 -7.46 -17.85 -2.98
CA ALA A 85 -7.10 -17.00 -4.12
C ALA A 85 -5.93 -17.59 -4.95
N PHE A 86 -5.00 -18.24 -4.28
CA PHE A 86 -3.90 -19.04 -4.84
C PHE A 86 -3.25 -19.86 -3.70
N PRO A 87 -2.47 -20.91 -3.99
CA PRO A 87 -1.69 -21.62 -2.97
C PRO A 87 -0.73 -20.66 -2.23
N GLY A 88 -0.87 -20.56 -0.91
CA GLY A 88 -0.09 -19.63 -0.07
C GLY A 88 -0.78 -18.29 0.22
N ALA A 89 -2.00 -18.07 -0.23
CA ALA A 89 -2.82 -16.94 0.20
C ALA A 89 -3.19 -17.10 1.68
N GLU A 90 -2.99 -16.03 2.47
CA GLU A 90 -3.26 -15.99 3.91
C GLU A 90 -4.12 -14.78 4.27
N GLY A 91 -4.61 -14.75 5.51
CA GLY A 91 -5.34 -13.59 6.02
C GLY A 91 -6.78 -13.47 5.54
N GLY A 92 -7.39 -12.31 5.77
CA GLY A 92 -8.79 -12.06 5.44
C GLY A 92 -9.10 -12.11 3.96
N GLY A 93 -8.17 -11.64 3.12
CA GLY A 93 -8.30 -11.66 1.66
C GLY A 93 -8.02 -13.03 0.99
N ALA A 94 -7.64 -14.04 1.78
CA ALA A 94 -7.23 -15.35 1.25
C ALA A 94 -8.30 -16.04 0.40
N TYR A 95 -9.57 -15.70 0.61
CA TYR A 95 -10.71 -16.27 -0.09
C TYR A 95 -11.40 -15.28 -1.03
N SER A 96 -10.65 -14.28 -1.53
CA SER A 96 -11.11 -13.45 -2.64
C SER A 96 -11.36 -14.32 -3.88
N PHE A 97 -12.47 -14.09 -4.57
CA PHE A 97 -12.72 -14.77 -5.85
C PHE A 97 -11.74 -14.29 -6.92
N GLY A 98 -11.33 -13.02 -6.89
CA GLY A 98 -10.62 -12.44 -8.02
C GLY A 98 -11.32 -12.75 -9.34
N GLY A 99 -10.57 -13.06 -10.38
CA GLY A 99 -11.09 -13.44 -11.69
C GLY A 99 -11.41 -14.92 -11.87
N HIS A 100 -11.49 -15.72 -10.79
CA HIS A 100 -11.66 -17.17 -10.86
C HIS A 100 -12.81 -17.59 -11.76
N GLY A 101 -12.51 -18.53 -12.69
CA GLY A 101 -13.46 -19.05 -13.67
C GLY A 101 -13.95 -18.02 -14.70
N GLY A 102 -13.33 -16.83 -14.74
CA GLY A 102 -13.61 -15.79 -15.72
C GLY A 102 -12.78 -15.94 -16.99
N ARG A 103 -12.99 -14.99 -17.92
CA ARG A 103 -12.22 -14.95 -19.16
C ARG A 103 -10.80 -14.46 -18.93
N VAL A 104 -9.88 -14.88 -19.78
CA VAL A 104 -8.52 -14.36 -19.79
C VAL A 104 -8.44 -13.14 -20.70
N ILE A 105 -7.73 -12.10 -20.27
CA ILE A 105 -7.46 -10.90 -21.08
C ILE A 105 -5.95 -10.68 -21.10
N VAL A 106 -5.37 -10.77 -22.30
CA VAL A 106 -3.93 -10.60 -22.51
C VAL A 106 -3.61 -9.13 -22.79
N VAL A 107 -2.80 -8.50 -21.93
CA VAL A 107 -2.21 -7.19 -22.19
C VAL A 107 -1.05 -7.35 -23.16
N LYS A 108 -1.16 -6.72 -24.34
CA LYS A 108 -0.23 -6.91 -25.47
C LYS A 108 0.55 -5.64 -25.83
N ASN A 109 0.22 -4.50 -25.24
CA ASN A 109 0.91 -3.25 -25.50
C ASN A 109 1.01 -2.38 -24.23
N LEU A 110 1.86 -1.37 -24.30
CA LEU A 110 2.16 -0.45 -23.20
C LEU A 110 1.35 0.87 -23.29
N ASN A 111 0.33 0.91 -24.12
CA ASN A 111 -0.51 2.10 -24.30
C ASN A 111 -1.29 2.41 -23.01
N ASP A 112 -1.55 3.70 -22.78
CA ASP A 112 -2.42 4.15 -21.69
C ASP A 112 -3.85 3.60 -21.80
N SER A 113 -4.38 3.50 -23.02
CA SER A 113 -5.76 3.09 -23.29
C SER A 113 -5.91 2.41 -24.66
N GLY A 114 -7.09 1.88 -24.93
CA GLY A 114 -7.43 1.21 -26.18
C GLY A 114 -7.21 -0.30 -26.13
N PRO A 115 -7.57 -1.02 -27.19
CA PRO A 115 -7.54 -2.48 -27.23
C PRO A 115 -6.17 -3.06 -26.88
N GLY A 116 -6.15 -4.06 -26.01
CA GLY A 116 -4.94 -4.76 -25.55
C GLY A 116 -4.09 -3.98 -24.54
N SER A 117 -4.55 -2.83 -24.04
CA SER A 117 -3.93 -2.09 -22.94
C SER A 117 -4.38 -2.63 -21.58
N LEU A 118 -3.61 -2.32 -20.53
CA LEU A 118 -4.00 -2.63 -19.15
C LEU A 118 -5.32 -1.96 -18.76
N ARG A 119 -5.51 -0.70 -19.13
CA ARG A 119 -6.74 0.05 -18.85
C ARG A 119 -7.95 -0.65 -19.45
N ASP A 120 -7.89 -1.03 -20.72
CA ASP A 120 -8.96 -1.75 -21.40
C ASP A 120 -9.32 -3.04 -20.65
N ALA A 121 -8.31 -3.82 -20.24
CA ALA A 121 -8.52 -5.05 -19.46
C ALA A 121 -9.16 -4.80 -18.08
N CYS A 122 -8.72 -3.75 -17.39
CA CYS A 122 -9.19 -3.44 -16.03
C CYS A 122 -10.59 -2.82 -15.98
N GLU A 123 -10.96 -2.05 -17.01
CA GLU A 123 -12.24 -1.33 -17.06
C GLU A 123 -13.40 -2.19 -17.60
N GLN A 124 -13.12 -3.36 -18.16
CA GLN A 124 -14.16 -4.30 -18.59
C GLN A 124 -14.93 -4.88 -17.41
N GLY A 125 -16.22 -5.22 -17.63
CA GLY A 125 -17.04 -5.93 -16.65
C GLY A 125 -16.87 -7.44 -16.73
N GLY A 126 -17.36 -8.14 -15.71
CA GLY A 126 -17.35 -9.58 -15.59
C GLY A 126 -16.05 -10.13 -15.01
N ALA A 127 -16.12 -11.40 -14.55
CA ALA A 127 -14.97 -12.08 -13.98
C ALA A 127 -13.86 -12.22 -15.03
N ARG A 128 -12.62 -11.83 -14.66
CA ARG A 128 -11.51 -11.76 -15.60
C ARG A 128 -10.14 -11.93 -14.94
N ILE A 129 -9.25 -12.59 -15.65
CA ILE A 129 -7.85 -12.77 -15.29
C ILE A 129 -7.02 -11.99 -16.31
N VAL A 130 -6.32 -10.95 -15.83
CA VAL A 130 -5.47 -10.10 -16.65
C VAL A 130 -4.05 -10.61 -16.59
N VAL A 131 -3.50 -10.99 -17.73
CA VAL A 131 -2.14 -11.50 -17.92
C VAL A 131 -1.38 -10.61 -18.90
N PHE A 132 -0.07 -10.74 -18.95
CA PHE A 132 0.78 -9.86 -19.75
C PHE A 132 1.63 -10.66 -20.74
N ASN A 133 1.56 -10.31 -22.02
CA ASN A 133 2.50 -10.76 -23.04
C ASN A 133 3.28 -9.58 -23.64
N VAL A 134 3.70 -8.67 -22.76
CA VAL A 134 4.50 -7.49 -23.05
C VAL A 134 5.37 -7.15 -21.84
N ALA A 135 6.57 -6.62 -22.08
CA ALA A 135 7.45 -6.05 -21.04
C ALA A 135 7.64 -4.57 -21.28
N GLY A 136 7.73 -3.78 -20.21
CA GLY A 136 7.96 -2.35 -20.31
C GLY A 136 7.22 -1.51 -19.29
N ILE A 137 7.17 -0.21 -19.51
CA ILE A 137 6.49 0.75 -18.66
C ILE A 137 5.18 1.18 -19.31
N ILE A 138 4.07 0.88 -18.65
CA ILE A 138 2.72 1.39 -19.00
C ILE A 138 2.59 2.76 -18.34
N ARG A 139 2.64 3.83 -19.13
CA ARG A 139 2.53 5.20 -18.64
C ARG A 139 1.10 5.68 -18.72
N LEU A 140 0.42 5.69 -17.59
CA LEU A 140 -0.93 6.23 -17.46
C LEU A 140 -0.91 7.76 -17.59
N LYS A 141 -1.86 8.31 -18.33
CA LYS A 141 -2.08 9.75 -18.51
C LYS A 141 -3.15 10.29 -17.56
N THR A 142 -4.03 9.42 -17.10
CA THR A 142 -5.07 9.68 -16.10
C THR A 142 -5.11 8.51 -15.11
N PRO A 143 -5.62 8.69 -13.90
CA PRO A 143 -5.82 7.57 -12.97
C PRO A 143 -6.57 6.41 -13.61
N LEU A 144 -6.13 5.20 -13.32
CA LEU A 144 -6.87 3.98 -13.69
C LEU A 144 -7.82 3.62 -12.55
N ILE A 145 -9.13 3.67 -12.79
CA ILE A 145 -10.16 3.44 -11.79
C ILE A 145 -10.81 2.08 -12.03
N ILE A 146 -10.50 1.09 -11.19
CA ILE A 146 -11.08 -0.27 -11.29
C ILE A 146 -12.37 -0.31 -10.49
N ARG A 147 -13.52 -0.37 -11.17
CA ARG A 147 -14.86 -0.36 -10.57
C ARG A 147 -15.58 -1.71 -10.67
N ALA A 148 -15.27 -2.51 -11.68
CA ALA A 148 -15.90 -3.80 -11.86
C ALA A 148 -15.21 -4.85 -10.99
N PRO A 149 -15.96 -5.66 -10.21
CA PRO A 149 -15.42 -6.70 -9.34
C PRO A 149 -14.89 -7.90 -10.11
N TYR A 150 -14.41 -8.90 -9.38
CA TYR A 150 -13.96 -10.20 -9.87
C TYR A 150 -12.80 -10.11 -10.87
N ILE A 151 -11.71 -9.47 -10.44
CA ILE A 151 -10.51 -9.31 -11.25
C ILE A 151 -9.26 -9.90 -10.57
N THR A 152 -8.46 -10.62 -11.36
CA THR A 152 -7.08 -10.99 -11.01
C THR A 152 -6.12 -10.30 -11.98
N ILE A 153 -5.10 -9.60 -11.45
CA ILE A 153 -4.03 -8.98 -12.24
C ILE A 153 -2.72 -9.71 -11.91
N ALA A 154 -2.16 -10.41 -12.90
CA ALA A 154 -1.09 -11.37 -12.72
C ALA A 154 0.22 -10.93 -13.42
N GLY A 155 0.98 -10.03 -12.77
CA GLY A 155 2.22 -9.48 -13.29
C GLY A 155 3.34 -10.49 -13.54
N GLN A 156 3.31 -11.64 -12.86
CA GLN A 156 4.30 -12.72 -13.04
C GLN A 156 4.30 -13.35 -14.42
N THR A 157 3.27 -13.11 -15.24
CA THR A 157 3.17 -13.65 -16.60
C THR A 157 3.95 -12.84 -17.63
N ALA A 158 4.30 -11.60 -17.30
CA ALA A 158 5.00 -10.73 -18.22
C ALA A 158 6.38 -11.31 -18.64
N PRO A 159 6.78 -11.18 -19.91
CA PRO A 159 8.08 -11.67 -20.37
C PRO A 159 9.25 -10.84 -19.81
N GLY A 160 10.44 -11.42 -19.81
CA GLY A 160 11.71 -10.74 -19.55
C GLY A 160 11.80 -10.07 -18.17
N ASP A 161 11.95 -8.76 -18.15
CA ASP A 161 12.07 -7.98 -16.91
C ASP A 161 10.70 -7.61 -16.30
N GLY A 162 9.58 -7.95 -16.97
CA GLY A 162 8.23 -7.69 -16.50
C GLY A 162 7.65 -6.35 -16.89
N VAL A 163 6.57 -5.95 -16.20
CA VAL A 163 5.85 -4.69 -16.43
C VAL A 163 5.89 -3.78 -15.21
N CYS A 164 5.81 -2.47 -15.47
CA CYS A 164 5.66 -1.43 -14.47
C CYS A 164 4.56 -0.46 -14.90
N VAL A 165 3.66 -0.11 -13.99
CA VAL A 165 2.67 0.94 -14.18
C VAL A 165 3.21 2.23 -13.57
N ALA A 166 3.22 3.32 -14.33
CA ALA A 166 3.80 4.60 -13.94
C ALA A 166 2.93 5.77 -14.42
N GLY A 167 3.25 6.97 -13.95
CA GLY A 167 2.66 8.24 -14.39
C GLY A 167 1.46 8.67 -13.58
N GLU A 168 0.47 7.80 -13.36
CA GLU A 168 -0.72 8.10 -12.58
C GLU A 168 -1.09 6.96 -11.64
N SER A 169 -1.99 7.23 -10.69
CA SER A 169 -2.44 6.31 -9.66
C SER A 169 -3.36 5.21 -10.20
N VAL A 170 -3.36 4.05 -9.55
CA VAL A 170 -4.34 2.98 -9.79
C VAL A 170 -5.27 2.88 -8.58
N TRP A 171 -6.58 2.99 -8.79
CA TRP A 171 -7.58 2.97 -7.72
C TRP A 171 -8.45 1.72 -7.78
N LEU A 172 -8.44 0.97 -6.69
CA LEU A 172 -9.30 -0.19 -6.49
C LEU A 172 -10.57 0.28 -5.76
N ASN A 173 -11.67 0.47 -6.50
CA ASN A 173 -12.95 0.96 -5.96
C ASN A 173 -14.05 -0.09 -6.14
N THR A 174 -13.75 -1.33 -5.78
CA THR A 174 -14.64 -2.48 -5.94
C THR A 174 -14.33 -3.58 -4.92
N HIS A 175 -14.76 -4.80 -5.16
CA HIS A 175 -14.47 -5.98 -4.35
C HIS A 175 -13.95 -7.15 -5.19
N ASP A 176 -13.47 -8.19 -4.52
CA ASP A 176 -12.92 -9.40 -5.16
C ASP A 176 -11.82 -9.11 -6.17
N VAL A 177 -10.75 -8.52 -5.64
CA VAL A 177 -9.56 -8.13 -6.40
C VAL A 177 -8.35 -8.93 -5.92
N ILE A 178 -7.64 -9.54 -6.84
CA ILE A 178 -6.33 -10.17 -6.62
C ILE A 178 -5.30 -9.44 -7.48
N VAL A 179 -4.22 -8.94 -6.87
CA VAL A 179 -3.09 -8.33 -7.59
C VAL A 179 -1.81 -9.01 -7.16
N ARG A 180 -1.06 -9.56 -8.13
CA ARG A 180 0.18 -10.30 -7.85
C ARG A 180 1.33 -9.85 -8.74
N PHE A 181 2.52 -9.71 -8.16
CA PHE A 181 3.79 -9.43 -8.84
C PHE A 181 3.76 -8.19 -9.76
N MET A 182 2.96 -7.19 -9.41
CA MET A 182 2.87 -5.93 -10.15
C MET A 182 3.78 -4.87 -9.54
N ARG A 183 4.25 -3.96 -10.37
CA ARG A 183 4.98 -2.75 -9.96
C ARG A 183 4.15 -1.53 -10.26
N PHE A 184 3.92 -0.70 -9.24
CA PHE A 184 3.24 0.58 -9.34
C PHE A 184 4.22 1.67 -8.89
N ARG A 185 4.72 2.44 -9.84
CA ARG A 185 5.72 3.50 -9.59
C ARG A 185 5.18 4.80 -10.15
N ARG A 186 4.37 5.48 -9.31
CA ARG A 186 3.63 6.65 -9.73
C ARG A 186 4.56 7.73 -10.28
N GLY A 187 5.54 8.16 -9.51
CA GLY A 187 6.47 9.22 -9.86
C GLY A 187 5.83 10.62 -9.94
N GLU A 188 6.67 11.62 -10.05
CA GLU A 188 6.22 12.99 -10.34
C GLU A 188 5.69 13.10 -11.78
N THR A 189 4.63 13.86 -11.96
CA THR A 189 4.04 14.17 -13.25
C THR A 189 3.75 15.66 -13.36
N PHE A 190 3.43 16.14 -14.56
CA PHE A 190 3.10 17.55 -14.81
C PHE A 190 2.02 18.07 -13.87
N VAL A 191 1.00 17.28 -13.59
CA VAL A 191 -0.09 17.69 -12.70
C VAL A 191 0.30 17.62 -11.23
N GLY A 192 1.21 16.71 -10.85
CA GLY A 192 1.72 16.58 -9.49
C GLY A 192 0.62 16.41 -8.43
N ARG A 193 -0.50 15.75 -8.76
CA ARG A 193 -1.60 15.53 -7.82
C ARG A 193 -1.13 14.65 -6.66
N ARG A 194 -1.50 15.02 -5.44
CA ARG A 194 -1.24 14.23 -4.25
C ARG A 194 -2.14 12.99 -4.22
N ASP A 195 -1.60 11.86 -4.60
CA ASP A 195 -2.24 10.55 -4.57
C ASP A 195 -1.23 9.40 -4.45
N ASP A 196 -1.74 8.21 -4.19
CA ASP A 196 -0.97 6.99 -3.98
C ASP A 196 -0.46 6.41 -5.30
N ALA A 197 0.55 5.54 -5.24
CA ALA A 197 0.94 4.76 -6.41
C ALA A 197 -0.15 3.73 -6.78
N ILE A 198 -0.68 3.04 -5.78
CA ILE A 198 -1.89 2.22 -5.86
C ILE A 198 -2.67 2.37 -4.57
N GLY A 199 -4.00 2.38 -4.64
CA GLY A 199 -4.82 2.53 -3.45
C GLY A 199 -6.30 2.53 -3.79
N GLY A 200 -7.08 3.31 -3.06
CA GLY A 200 -8.50 3.48 -3.33
C GLY A 200 -9.39 3.18 -2.15
N ASN A 201 -10.66 2.99 -2.44
CA ASN A 201 -11.69 2.73 -1.45
C ASN A 201 -12.39 1.38 -1.72
N PRO A 202 -11.67 0.26 -1.62
CA PRO A 202 -12.24 -1.05 -1.93
C PRO A 202 -13.26 -1.48 -0.87
N VAL A 203 -14.30 -2.15 -1.32
CA VAL A 203 -15.33 -2.72 -0.44
C VAL A 203 -14.76 -3.87 0.39
N GLY A 204 -14.13 -4.84 -0.26
CA GLY A 204 -13.52 -5.98 0.44
C GLY A 204 -13.15 -7.15 -0.47
N ASN A 205 -12.75 -8.26 0.14
CA ASN A 205 -12.15 -9.43 -0.53
C ASN A 205 -10.95 -9.02 -1.39
N ILE A 206 -9.97 -8.38 -0.77
CA ILE A 206 -8.78 -7.85 -1.44
C ILE A 206 -7.56 -8.68 -1.08
N MET A 207 -6.85 -9.17 -2.09
CA MET A 207 -5.59 -9.89 -1.95
C MET A 207 -4.50 -9.21 -2.78
N ILE A 208 -3.54 -8.61 -2.08
CA ILE A 208 -2.34 -8.00 -2.67
C ILE A 208 -1.15 -8.85 -2.27
N ASP A 209 -0.43 -9.39 -3.25
CA ASP A 209 0.66 -10.32 -3.01
C ASP A 209 1.87 -10.00 -3.91
N HIS A 210 3.05 -9.87 -3.31
CA HIS A 210 4.29 -9.56 -4.03
C HIS A 210 4.19 -8.32 -4.94
N VAL A 211 3.57 -7.26 -4.45
CA VAL A 211 3.46 -5.97 -5.16
C VAL A 211 4.57 -5.03 -4.70
N SER A 212 5.14 -4.28 -5.63
CA SER A 212 6.04 -3.16 -5.34
C SER A 212 5.33 -1.86 -5.65
N ALA A 213 5.09 -1.03 -4.63
CA ALA A 213 4.52 0.30 -4.79
C ALA A 213 5.53 1.34 -4.29
N SER A 214 5.86 2.31 -5.15
CA SER A 214 6.86 3.34 -4.85
C SER A 214 6.49 4.66 -5.52
N TRP A 215 7.12 5.73 -5.00
CA TRP A 215 7.08 7.05 -5.62
C TRP A 215 5.68 7.66 -5.66
N GLY A 216 4.83 7.28 -4.69
CA GLY A 216 3.54 7.94 -4.45
C GLY A 216 3.74 9.40 -4.03
N LEU A 217 2.79 10.26 -4.38
CA LEU A 217 2.81 11.69 -4.00
C LEU A 217 1.98 11.99 -2.75
N ASP A 218 1.26 11.01 -2.23
CA ASP A 218 0.62 10.97 -0.90
C ASP A 218 1.19 9.79 -0.12
N GLU A 219 0.66 8.59 -0.32
CA GLU A 219 1.21 7.33 0.13
C GLU A 219 1.64 6.45 -1.06
N ASN A 220 2.37 5.37 -0.77
CA ASN A 220 2.63 4.36 -1.78
C ASN A 220 1.43 3.44 -1.99
N MET A 221 0.74 3.06 -0.90
CA MET A 221 -0.48 2.25 -0.97
C MET A 221 -1.38 2.48 0.24
N SER A 222 -2.64 2.83 0.03
CA SER A 222 -3.60 2.99 1.13
C SER A 222 -4.93 2.35 0.83
N MET A 223 -5.35 1.44 1.73
CA MET A 223 -6.64 0.75 1.68
C MET A 223 -7.11 0.47 3.10
N TYR A 224 -8.21 1.07 3.52
CA TYR A 224 -8.75 0.85 4.86
C TYR A 224 -10.25 1.11 4.97
N ARG A 225 -10.86 1.67 3.92
CA ARG A 225 -12.26 2.08 3.91
C ARG A 225 -12.84 2.02 2.51
N HIS A 226 -14.17 2.08 2.44
CA HIS A 226 -14.89 2.50 1.26
C HIS A 226 -15.93 3.57 1.62
N MET A 227 -16.38 4.31 0.61
CA MET A 227 -17.38 5.35 0.76
C MET A 227 -18.70 4.81 0.21
N TYR A 228 -19.62 4.50 1.10
CA TYR A 228 -20.94 4.01 0.74
C TYR A 228 -21.90 5.17 0.47
N ASN A 229 -22.61 5.08 -0.64
CA ASN A 229 -23.72 5.97 -0.96
C ASN A 229 -24.85 5.13 -1.55
N ASP A 230 -25.98 5.10 -0.85
CA ASP A 230 -27.17 4.31 -1.21
C ASP A 230 -28.02 4.93 -2.35
N SER A 231 -27.54 5.97 -3.02
CA SER A 231 -28.22 6.72 -4.07
C SER A 231 -29.49 7.47 -3.61
N THR A 232 -29.73 7.55 -2.29
CA THR A 232 -30.92 8.23 -1.75
C THR A 232 -30.69 9.73 -1.50
N GLY A 233 -29.54 10.26 -1.90
CA GLY A 233 -29.14 11.65 -1.64
C GLY A 233 -28.66 11.91 -0.22
N LYS A 234 -28.46 10.87 0.60
CA LYS A 234 -27.81 10.98 1.91
C LYS A 234 -26.31 11.24 1.73
N THR A 235 -25.70 11.76 2.78
CA THR A 235 -24.25 11.93 2.86
C THR A 235 -23.58 10.56 2.75
N GLU A 236 -22.46 10.50 2.01
CA GLU A 236 -21.64 9.29 1.95
C GLU A 236 -21.25 8.81 3.36
N GLU A 237 -21.41 7.52 3.60
CA GLU A 237 -20.99 6.87 4.83
C GLU A 237 -19.62 6.22 4.65
N LYS A 238 -18.73 6.46 5.60
CA LYS A 238 -17.39 5.88 5.63
C LYS A 238 -17.42 4.54 6.37
N LEU A 239 -17.27 3.45 5.62
CA LEU A 239 -17.25 2.08 6.12
C LEU A 239 -15.85 1.47 6.02
N GLY A 240 -15.55 0.51 6.88
CA GLY A 240 -14.29 -0.25 6.81
C GLY A 240 -14.24 -1.16 5.59
N THR A 241 -13.09 -1.27 4.94
CA THR A 241 -12.82 -2.36 3.99
C THR A 241 -12.85 -3.69 4.75
N VAL A 242 -13.48 -4.72 4.18
CA VAL A 242 -13.57 -6.04 4.82
C VAL A 242 -12.74 -7.09 4.08
N ASN A 243 -12.22 -8.09 4.79
CA ASN A 243 -11.47 -9.21 4.20
C ASN A 243 -10.30 -8.76 3.31
N ILE A 244 -9.35 -8.02 3.87
CA ILE A 244 -8.17 -7.53 3.14
C ILE A 244 -6.90 -8.21 3.62
N THR A 245 -6.07 -8.64 2.68
CA THR A 245 -4.68 -9.06 2.94
C THR A 245 -3.73 -8.33 2.01
N ILE A 246 -2.67 -7.78 2.60
CA ILE A 246 -1.49 -7.31 1.88
C ILE A 246 -0.31 -8.11 2.42
N GLN A 247 0.29 -8.95 1.57
CA GLN A 247 1.40 -9.81 1.97
C GLN A 247 2.59 -9.71 1.01
N ASN A 248 3.78 -9.96 1.53
CA ASN A 248 5.02 -10.10 0.75
C ASN A 248 5.30 -8.92 -0.21
N SER A 249 4.93 -7.70 0.16
CA SER A 249 4.97 -6.52 -0.72
C SER A 249 5.99 -5.48 -0.25
N ILE A 250 6.41 -4.58 -1.14
CA ILE A 250 7.32 -3.46 -0.83
C ILE A 250 6.59 -2.13 -1.03
N PHE A 251 6.72 -1.24 -0.04
CA PHE A 251 6.25 0.15 -0.06
C PHE A 251 7.42 1.06 0.24
N SER A 252 7.98 1.70 -0.78
CA SER A 252 9.24 2.43 -0.61
C SER A 252 9.26 3.77 -1.31
N GLU A 253 10.08 4.68 -0.76
CA GLU A 253 10.46 5.92 -1.43
C GLU A 253 9.28 6.75 -1.90
N ALA A 254 8.25 6.92 -1.05
CA ALA A 254 7.23 7.92 -1.33
C ALA A 254 7.87 9.30 -1.49
N LEU A 255 7.47 10.05 -2.51
CA LEU A 255 8.11 11.31 -2.85
C LEU A 255 7.69 12.44 -1.90
N ASP A 256 8.66 13.13 -1.31
CA ASP A 256 8.43 14.32 -0.50
C ASP A 256 8.12 15.56 -1.37
N TYR A 257 7.45 15.33 -2.47
CA TYR A 257 7.08 16.36 -3.44
C TYR A 257 6.11 17.38 -2.84
N TRP A 258 5.16 16.90 -1.99
CA TRP A 258 4.17 17.72 -1.31
C TRP A 258 4.35 17.74 0.22
N ASN A 259 5.54 17.63 0.77
CA ASN A 259 5.77 17.38 2.20
C ASN A 259 5.05 16.12 2.71
N HIS A 260 4.89 15.11 1.90
CA HIS A 260 4.03 13.97 2.16
C HIS A 260 4.63 12.63 1.67
N ALA A 261 5.91 12.43 1.97
CA ALA A 261 6.61 11.18 1.69
C ALA A 261 6.13 10.05 2.61
N PHE A 262 4.92 9.53 2.40
CA PHE A 262 4.29 8.60 3.33
C PHE A 262 4.18 7.18 2.75
N GLY A 263 4.32 6.17 3.62
CA GLY A 263 4.27 4.77 3.21
C GLY A 263 2.85 4.32 2.89
N SER A 264 1.98 4.23 3.92
CA SER A 264 0.64 3.65 3.76
C SER A 264 -0.32 4.11 4.84
N THR A 265 -1.63 4.18 4.52
CA THR A 265 -2.70 4.12 5.52
C THR A 265 -3.48 2.83 5.30
N LEU A 266 -3.47 1.93 6.29
CA LEU A 266 -4.03 0.59 6.21
C LEU A 266 -5.02 0.32 7.35
N GLY A 267 -5.95 -0.60 7.13
CA GLY A 267 -6.92 -0.99 8.14
C GLY A 267 -8.08 -1.80 7.54
N GLY A 268 -9.19 -1.79 8.24
CA GLY A 268 -10.39 -2.53 7.84
C GLY A 268 -10.74 -3.66 8.80
N GLU A 269 -11.81 -4.37 8.51
CA GLU A 269 -12.26 -5.53 9.28
C GLU A 269 -11.70 -6.83 8.67
N ASN A 270 -11.34 -7.79 9.53
CA ASN A 270 -10.73 -9.05 9.10
C ASN A 270 -9.53 -8.82 8.17
N CYS A 271 -8.63 -7.92 8.55
CA CYS A 271 -7.45 -7.54 7.77
C CYS A 271 -6.17 -8.27 8.21
N ALA A 272 -5.20 -8.39 7.32
CA ALA A 272 -3.85 -8.87 7.64
C ALA A 272 -2.79 -8.19 6.75
N PHE A 273 -1.73 -7.67 7.41
CA PHE A 273 -0.58 -7.03 6.76
C PHE A 273 0.66 -7.77 7.21
N VAL A 274 1.21 -8.63 6.33
CA VAL A 274 2.17 -9.65 6.76
C VAL A 274 3.32 -9.83 5.79
N ARG A 275 4.55 -9.85 6.34
CA ARG A 275 5.80 -10.03 5.59
C ARG A 275 6.04 -8.97 4.50
N ASN A 276 5.66 -7.73 4.79
CA ASN A 276 5.91 -6.60 3.88
C ASN A 276 7.14 -5.80 4.31
N LEU A 277 7.66 -5.00 3.40
CA LEU A 277 8.72 -4.03 3.62
C LEU A 277 8.21 -2.61 3.44
N TRP A 278 8.35 -1.77 4.46
CA TRP A 278 8.29 -0.31 4.34
C TRP A 278 9.70 0.24 4.44
N ALA A 279 10.15 0.99 3.44
CA ALA A 279 11.50 1.54 3.40
C ALA A 279 11.54 2.96 2.83
N ASP A 280 12.35 3.81 3.46
CA ASP A 280 12.64 5.16 2.97
C ASP A 280 11.38 6.02 2.78
N ASN A 281 10.43 5.92 3.72
CA ASN A 281 9.26 6.78 3.78
C ASN A 281 9.33 7.65 5.05
N GLY A 282 9.08 8.94 4.92
CA GLY A 282 9.18 9.88 6.04
C GLY A 282 8.23 9.57 7.20
N ALA A 283 7.04 9.02 6.89
CA ALA A 283 6.02 8.69 7.89
C ALA A 283 5.07 7.60 7.40
N ARG A 284 4.14 7.18 8.27
CA ARG A 284 3.08 6.19 7.98
C ARG A 284 3.62 4.86 7.46
N ASN A 285 4.34 4.13 8.32
CA ASN A 285 4.96 2.85 8.00
C ASN A 285 4.37 1.65 8.80
N PRO A 286 3.06 1.40 8.72
CA PRO A 286 1.98 2.21 8.17
C PRO A 286 1.29 3.12 9.19
N SER A 287 0.42 4.03 8.72
CA SER A 287 -0.64 4.62 9.55
C SER A 287 -1.84 3.68 9.59
N ILE A 288 -2.52 3.62 10.74
CA ILE A 288 -3.63 2.71 10.98
C ILE A 288 -4.95 3.46 10.78
N GLY A 289 -5.86 2.88 10.03
CA GLY A 289 -7.24 3.36 9.92
C GLY A 289 -7.94 3.38 11.29
N TRP A 290 -9.19 3.78 11.33
CA TRP A 290 -9.94 3.77 12.60
C TRP A 290 -10.55 2.39 12.86
N ASN A 291 -10.91 2.09 14.10
CA ASN A 291 -11.60 0.89 14.60
C ASN A 291 -11.03 -0.46 14.09
N GLY A 292 -11.72 -1.55 14.46
CA GLY A 292 -11.39 -2.91 14.02
C GLY A 292 -10.13 -3.49 14.66
N ILE A 293 -9.74 -4.68 14.18
CA ILE A 293 -8.53 -5.39 14.63
C ILE A 293 -7.47 -5.27 13.55
N PHE A 294 -6.43 -4.50 13.83
CA PHE A 294 -5.30 -4.30 12.93
C PHE A 294 -4.23 -5.36 13.18
N ASN A 295 -4.04 -6.27 12.22
CA ASN A 295 -3.06 -7.35 12.31
C ASN A 295 -1.81 -7.02 11.47
N PHE A 296 -0.70 -6.75 12.16
CA PHE A 296 0.58 -6.35 11.58
C PHE A 296 1.68 -7.29 12.09
N ALA A 297 2.08 -8.25 11.26
CA ALA A 297 2.99 -9.31 11.69
C ALA A 297 4.12 -9.59 10.69
N ASN A 298 5.32 -9.87 11.19
CA ASN A 298 6.47 -10.26 10.40
C ASN A 298 6.90 -9.24 9.32
N ASN A 299 6.58 -7.97 9.49
CA ASN A 299 6.97 -6.92 8.56
C ASN A 299 8.35 -6.34 8.90
N VAL A 300 8.96 -5.69 7.93
CA VAL A 300 10.20 -4.91 8.09
C VAL A 300 9.89 -3.43 7.83
N VAL A 301 10.36 -2.57 8.74
CA VAL A 301 10.26 -1.11 8.61
C VAL A 301 11.67 -0.53 8.69
N PHE A 302 12.06 0.25 7.68
CA PHE A 302 13.38 0.85 7.58
C PHE A 302 13.31 2.35 7.30
N ASN A 303 14.17 3.13 7.97
CA ASN A 303 14.51 4.51 7.65
C ASN A 303 13.30 5.46 7.61
N TRP A 304 12.60 5.60 8.72
CA TRP A 304 11.50 6.57 8.89
C TRP A 304 11.98 7.86 9.54
N ASN A 305 11.39 9.01 9.17
CA ASN A 305 11.74 10.30 9.75
C ASN A 305 10.98 10.57 11.07
N ASN A 306 9.63 10.56 11.04
CA ASN A 306 8.88 10.99 12.22
C ASN A 306 7.80 10.00 12.69
N ARG A 307 7.37 9.04 11.89
CA ARG A 307 6.37 8.05 12.28
C ARG A 307 6.66 6.69 11.68
N SER A 308 6.76 5.69 12.54
CA SER A 308 6.73 4.28 12.17
C SER A 308 5.27 3.82 12.02
N THR A 309 4.75 3.03 12.95
CA THR A 309 3.37 2.55 12.97
C THR A 309 2.54 3.42 13.92
N ASP A 310 1.51 4.10 13.41
CA ASP A 310 0.70 5.03 14.20
C ASP A 310 -0.78 5.01 13.77
N GLY A 311 -1.67 5.55 14.59
CA GLY A 311 -3.06 5.78 14.20
C GLY A 311 -4.09 4.97 14.97
N GLY A 312 -5.20 4.65 14.30
CA GLY A 312 -6.39 4.08 14.92
C GLY A 312 -7.20 5.10 15.72
N ASP A 313 -8.07 4.63 16.58
CA ASP A 313 -8.80 5.40 17.58
C ASP A 313 -8.95 4.58 18.88
N TYR A 314 -9.78 5.03 19.82
CA TYR A 314 -9.96 4.33 21.09
C TYR A 314 -10.69 2.98 20.95
N THR A 315 -11.38 2.74 19.85
CA THR A 315 -12.05 1.45 19.57
C THR A 315 -11.14 0.45 18.88
N ALA A 316 -10.00 0.91 18.33
CA ALA A 316 -9.07 0.06 17.62
C ALA A 316 -8.42 -0.99 18.54
N GLN A 317 -8.19 -2.16 17.98
CA GLN A 317 -7.41 -3.23 18.59
C GLN A 317 -6.20 -3.53 17.70
N TYR A 318 -5.04 -3.72 18.32
CA TYR A 318 -3.79 -3.86 17.56
C TYR A 318 -3.11 -5.19 17.91
N ASN A 319 -2.77 -5.97 16.91
CA ASN A 319 -1.83 -7.08 16.96
C ASN A 319 -0.56 -6.67 16.22
N ILE A 320 0.50 -6.31 16.95
CA ILE A 320 1.80 -5.89 16.39
C ILE A 320 2.83 -6.96 16.80
N ILE A 321 3.08 -7.91 15.89
CA ILE A 321 3.74 -9.17 16.25
C ILE A 321 4.97 -9.44 15.38
N ASN A 322 6.11 -9.69 16.02
CA ASN A 322 7.32 -10.17 15.36
C ASN A 322 7.75 -9.32 14.14
N ASN A 323 7.63 -8.00 14.22
CA ASN A 323 8.12 -7.10 13.18
C ASN A 323 9.56 -6.66 13.48
N PHE A 324 10.31 -6.33 12.44
CA PHE A 324 11.67 -5.82 12.52
C PHE A 324 11.71 -4.33 12.12
N TYR A 325 12.19 -3.49 13.03
CA TYR A 325 12.33 -2.05 12.82
C TYR A 325 13.81 -1.69 12.80
N LYS A 326 14.27 -1.08 11.72
CA LYS A 326 15.66 -0.64 11.57
C LYS A 326 15.72 0.87 11.33
N PRO A 327 16.13 1.67 12.31
CA PRO A 327 16.44 3.08 12.09
C PRO A 327 17.47 3.23 10.95
N GLY A 328 17.29 4.24 10.12
CA GLY A 328 18.19 4.54 9.02
C GLY A 328 18.73 5.98 9.11
N PRO A 329 19.40 6.46 8.05
CA PRO A 329 20.07 7.77 8.09
C PRO A 329 19.16 8.98 8.34
N VAL A 330 17.86 8.91 7.99
CA VAL A 330 16.93 10.00 8.29
C VAL A 330 16.32 9.89 9.70
N THR A 331 16.45 8.74 10.34
CA THR A 331 15.89 8.52 11.67
C THR A 331 16.78 9.12 12.74
N GLU A 332 16.30 10.14 13.47
CA GLU A 332 17.08 10.78 14.55
C GLU A 332 17.22 9.82 15.75
N LEU A 333 18.40 9.22 15.91
CA LEU A 333 18.65 8.16 16.89
C LEU A 333 18.51 8.62 18.35
N LYS A 334 18.66 9.91 18.64
CA LYS A 334 18.49 10.47 19.98
C LYS A 334 17.02 10.73 20.34
N ASP A 335 16.14 10.74 19.36
CA ASP A 335 14.71 10.93 19.54
C ASP A 335 14.04 9.57 19.89
N PRO A 336 13.08 9.54 20.84
CA PRO A 336 12.24 8.37 21.11
C PRO A 336 11.56 7.76 19.88
N ILE A 337 11.37 8.53 18.81
CA ILE A 337 10.86 8.06 17.52
C ILE A 337 11.72 6.93 16.94
N SER A 338 13.03 6.91 17.19
CA SER A 338 13.95 5.89 16.66
C SER A 338 13.65 4.47 17.14
N TYR A 339 12.95 4.31 18.26
CA TYR A 339 12.56 3.00 18.79
C TYR A 339 11.04 2.84 18.96
N ARG A 340 10.25 3.66 18.27
CA ARG A 340 8.79 3.57 18.26
C ARG A 340 8.31 2.35 17.48
N ILE A 341 7.53 1.50 18.13
CA ILE A 341 6.82 0.36 17.52
C ILE A 341 5.38 0.76 17.19
N LEU A 342 4.69 1.41 18.13
CA LEU A 342 3.29 1.80 17.99
C LEU A 342 3.02 3.14 18.68
N LYS A 343 2.33 4.04 17.96
CA LYS A 343 1.74 5.25 18.53
C LYS A 343 0.23 5.25 18.28
N PRO A 344 -0.58 4.72 19.21
CA PRO A 344 -2.04 4.79 19.09
C PRO A 344 -2.54 6.23 19.26
N GLU A 345 -3.60 6.58 18.55
CA GLU A 345 -4.19 7.91 18.58
C GLU A 345 -5.32 8.01 19.63
N SER A 346 -5.33 9.12 20.38
CA SER A 346 -6.43 9.50 21.26
C SER A 346 -7.25 10.66 20.69
N GLY A 347 -6.62 11.57 19.94
CA GLY A 347 -7.24 12.78 19.43
C GLY A 347 -8.43 12.55 18.49
N ARG A 348 -8.41 11.47 17.72
CA ARG A 348 -9.49 11.09 16.79
C ARG A 348 -10.79 10.71 17.50
N SER A 349 -10.73 10.36 18.77
CA SER A 349 -11.88 9.89 19.57
C SER A 349 -12.92 10.98 19.83
N LYS A 350 -12.55 12.27 19.69
CA LYS A 350 -13.40 13.44 20.03
C LYS A 350 -13.97 13.40 21.46
N LEU A 351 -13.44 12.54 22.33
CA LEU A 351 -13.84 12.42 23.72
C LEU A 351 -13.22 13.52 24.59
N PRO A 352 -13.85 13.94 25.68
CA PRO A 352 -13.32 15.00 26.55
C PRO A 352 -12.08 14.55 27.35
N TYR A 353 -11.76 13.27 27.37
CA TYR A 353 -10.63 12.66 28.09
C TYR A 353 -9.72 11.89 27.13
N VAL A 354 -8.49 11.59 27.58
CA VAL A 354 -7.52 10.77 26.85
C VAL A 354 -7.87 9.30 27.03
N VAL A 355 -8.01 8.58 25.93
CA VAL A 355 -8.28 7.14 25.89
C VAL A 355 -7.66 6.54 24.61
N PHE A 356 -7.14 5.34 24.72
CA PHE A 356 -6.48 4.63 23.64
C PHE A 356 -7.10 3.27 23.39
N GLY A 357 -6.95 2.77 22.18
CA GLY A 357 -7.30 1.40 21.81
C GLY A 357 -6.44 0.37 22.53
N ARG A 358 -6.85 -0.89 22.51
CA ARG A 358 -6.14 -1.99 23.17
C ARG A 358 -5.11 -2.62 22.21
N ALA A 359 -3.96 -3.04 22.75
CA ALA A 359 -2.87 -3.56 21.93
C ALA A 359 -2.24 -4.83 22.52
N TYR A 360 -1.99 -5.81 21.67
CA TYR A 360 -1.03 -6.87 21.86
C TYR A 360 0.22 -6.55 21.06
N VAL A 361 1.34 -6.29 21.74
CA VAL A 361 2.61 -5.89 21.13
C VAL A 361 3.69 -6.79 21.68
N ALA A 362 4.21 -7.69 20.86
CA ALA A 362 5.15 -8.72 21.30
C ALA A 362 6.11 -9.19 20.19
N GLY A 363 7.31 -9.58 20.58
CA GLY A 363 8.30 -10.18 19.69
C GLY A 363 8.90 -9.23 18.65
N ASN A 364 8.59 -7.93 18.71
CA ASN A 364 9.17 -6.97 17.78
C ASN A 364 10.61 -6.63 18.16
N ILE A 365 11.48 -6.51 17.16
CA ILE A 365 12.88 -6.16 17.31
C ILE A 365 13.11 -4.75 16.79
N ILE A 366 13.75 -3.92 17.62
CA ILE A 366 14.31 -2.63 17.20
C ILE A 366 15.81 -2.78 17.07
N ASP A 367 16.31 -2.68 15.85
CA ASP A 367 17.75 -2.75 15.58
C ASP A 367 18.48 -1.64 16.34
N GLY A 368 19.50 -2.04 17.14
CA GLY A 368 20.25 -1.12 17.99
C GLY A 368 19.57 -0.72 19.32
N ASN A 369 18.39 -1.26 19.68
CA ASN A 369 17.73 -0.99 20.96
C ASN A 369 17.31 -2.27 21.68
N GLU A 370 18.21 -2.84 22.48
CA GLU A 370 17.98 -4.08 23.23
C GLU A 370 16.88 -3.94 24.29
N LYS A 371 16.76 -2.78 24.92
CA LYS A 371 15.77 -2.53 25.97
C LYS A 371 14.36 -2.71 25.42
N VAL A 372 14.03 -2.01 24.34
CA VAL A 372 12.72 -2.09 23.68
C VAL A 372 12.51 -3.45 23.03
N THR A 373 13.54 -4.06 22.48
CA THR A 373 13.50 -5.41 21.91
C THR A 373 13.12 -6.45 22.97
N LYS A 374 13.73 -6.37 24.17
CA LYS A 374 13.43 -7.29 25.29
C LYS A 374 12.02 -7.10 25.85
N ASN A 375 11.54 -5.86 25.89
CA ASN A 375 10.20 -5.52 26.34
C ASN A 375 9.63 -4.39 25.47
N ASN A 376 8.80 -4.73 24.49
CA ASN A 376 8.25 -3.76 23.54
C ASN A 376 7.43 -2.63 24.19
N TRP A 377 6.92 -2.84 25.41
CA TRP A 377 6.20 -1.82 26.17
C TRP A 377 7.11 -0.85 26.92
N ASP A 378 8.41 -1.15 27.05
CA ASP A 378 9.38 -0.29 27.71
C ASP A 378 10.00 0.74 26.75
N GLY A 379 9.13 1.59 26.18
CA GLY A 379 9.47 2.67 25.25
C GLY A 379 8.99 2.47 23.81
N GLY A 380 8.68 1.24 23.37
CA GLY A 380 8.21 0.99 22.00
C GLY A 380 6.75 1.41 21.75
N VAL A 381 5.89 1.29 22.75
CA VAL A 381 4.55 1.86 22.73
C VAL A 381 4.61 3.27 23.31
N GLN A 382 4.32 4.29 22.49
CA GLN A 382 4.45 5.69 22.84
C GLN A 382 3.12 6.41 22.72
N LEU A 383 2.76 7.19 23.74
CA LEU A 383 1.49 7.89 23.82
C LEU A 383 1.72 9.41 23.72
N GLU A 384 0.77 10.10 23.13
CA GLU A 384 0.74 11.55 23.07
C GLU A 384 -0.46 12.09 23.87
N ASP A 385 -0.30 13.27 24.46
CA ASP A 385 -1.38 13.99 25.12
C ASP A 385 -2.33 14.60 24.07
N LYS A 386 -3.39 15.27 24.52
CA LYS A 386 -4.36 15.93 23.63
C LYS A 386 -3.76 17.07 22.79
N LYS A 387 -2.58 17.57 23.18
CA LYS A 387 -1.88 18.63 22.47
C LYS A 387 -0.88 18.07 21.45
N GLY A 388 -0.73 16.74 21.39
CA GLY A 388 0.23 16.06 20.54
C GLY A 388 1.64 15.99 21.14
N ASN A 389 1.82 16.28 22.41
CA ASN A 389 3.12 16.14 23.06
C ASN A 389 3.34 14.68 23.49
N LEU A 390 4.53 14.17 23.23
CA LEU A 390 4.92 12.84 23.67
C LEU A 390 4.91 12.76 25.20
N MET A 391 4.18 11.79 25.76
CA MET A 391 4.16 11.52 27.19
C MET A 391 5.48 10.88 27.63
N SER A 392 5.96 11.24 28.83
CA SER A 392 7.03 10.46 29.47
C SER A 392 6.57 9.02 29.71
N TYR A 393 7.53 8.10 29.88
CA TYR A 393 7.20 6.70 30.19
C TYR A 393 6.30 6.59 31.43
N GLU A 394 6.57 7.37 32.47
CA GLU A 394 5.76 7.39 33.70
C GLU A 394 4.32 7.86 33.44
N GLN A 395 4.13 8.87 32.61
CA GLN A 395 2.79 9.33 32.21
C GLN A 395 2.05 8.27 31.38
N ALA A 396 2.73 7.70 30.38
CA ALA A 396 2.18 6.68 29.49
C ALA A 396 1.81 5.38 30.22
N SER A 397 2.64 4.95 31.18
CA SER A 397 2.45 3.70 31.94
C SER A 397 1.12 3.64 32.70
N LYS A 398 0.53 4.78 33.06
CA LYS A 398 -0.80 4.86 33.71
C LYS A 398 -1.91 4.34 32.81
N TYR A 399 -1.74 4.36 31.50
CA TYR A 399 -2.70 3.86 30.52
C TYR A 399 -2.45 2.39 30.14
N PHE A 400 -1.24 1.88 30.35
CA PHE A 400 -0.84 0.55 29.86
C PHE A 400 -1.67 -0.60 30.45
N ALA A 401 -2.13 -0.48 31.69
CA ALA A 401 -2.99 -1.50 32.31
C ALA A 401 -4.33 -1.70 31.54
N ALA A 402 -4.90 -0.60 31.00
CA ALA A 402 -6.12 -0.66 30.22
C ALA A 402 -5.88 -1.04 28.74
N MET A 403 -4.71 -0.69 28.23
CA MET A 403 -4.36 -0.89 26.81
C MET A 403 -3.81 -2.29 26.51
N LYS A 404 -2.97 -2.84 27.42
CA LYS A 404 -2.23 -4.07 27.17
C LYS A 404 -3.13 -5.28 27.15
N ALA A 405 -3.19 -5.97 26.02
CA ALA A 405 -3.81 -7.29 25.93
C ALA A 405 -2.78 -8.36 26.33
N LYS A 406 -3.24 -9.38 27.06
CA LYS A 406 -2.42 -10.53 27.47
C LYS A 406 -2.15 -11.46 26.29
N ASP A 407 -3.16 -11.66 25.47
CA ASP A 407 -3.16 -12.56 24.32
C ASP A 407 -3.49 -11.76 23.05
N PRO A 408 -3.10 -12.22 21.86
CA PRO A 408 -3.51 -11.60 20.60
C PRO A 408 -5.04 -11.56 20.47
N PHE A 409 -5.54 -10.49 19.87
CA PHE A 409 -6.95 -10.43 19.45
C PHE A 409 -7.21 -11.44 18.34
N PRO A 410 -8.47 -11.89 18.15
CA PRO A 410 -8.82 -12.76 17.02
C PRO A 410 -8.32 -12.19 15.71
N MET A 411 -7.69 -13.04 14.90
CA MET A 411 -7.15 -12.63 13.60
C MET A 411 -7.40 -13.73 12.56
N PRO A 412 -7.49 -13.37 11.26
CA PRO A 412 -7.53 -14.37 10.21
C PRO A 412 -6.25 -15.21 10.22
N LYS A 413 -6.34 -16.41 9.67
CA LYS A 413 -5.21 -17.35 9.66
C LYS A 413 -4.03 -16.76 8.89
N ILE A 414 -2.92 -16.54 9.57
CA ILE A 414 -1.63 -16.12 9.04
C ILE A 414 -0.51 -16.94 9.65
N SER A 415 0.56 -17.17 8.91
CA SER A 415 1.79 -17.81 9.40
C SER A 415 2.68 -16.75 10.04
N ILE A 416 2.91 -16.86 11.35
CA ILE A 416 3.82 -15.98 12.09
C ILE A 416 5.08 -16.76 12.43
N ILE A 417 6.22 -16.25 11.98
CA ILE A 417 7.55 -16.84 12.18
C ILE A 417 8.42 -15.94 13.07
N PRO A 418 9.56 -16.42 13.61
CA PRO A 418 10.48 -15.62 14.40
C PRO A 418 10.95 -14.36 13.64
N THR A 419 11.10 -13.25 14.33
CA THR A 419 11.34 -11.91 13.74
C THR A 419 12.55 -11.85 12.82
N LEU A 420 13.69 -12.46 13.20
CA LEU A 420 14.89 -12.44 12.35
C LEU A 420 14.71 -13.29 11.10
N GLN A 421 14.04 -14.42 11.22
CA GLN A 421 13.67 -15.25 10.07
C GLN A 421 12.71 -14.50 9.13
N ALA A 422 11.75 -13.78 9.70
CA ALA A 422 10.83 -12.93 8.93
C ALA A 422 11.58 -11.82 8.20
N LYS A 423 12.54 -11.16 8.86
CA LYS A 423 13.39 -10.15 8.22
C LYS A 423 14.11 -10.73 6.99
N ASP A 424 14.77 -11.87 7.16
CA ASP A 424 15.52 -12.50 6.08
C ASP A 424 14.60 -12.94 4.93
N TYR A 425 13.42 -13.50 5.26
CA TYR A 425 12.39 -13.85 4.28
C TYR A 425 11.89 -12.63 3.49
N VAL A 426 11.57 -11.52 4.18
CA VAL A 426 11.09 -10.29 3.55
C VAL A 426 12.13 -9.72 2.59
N LEU A 427 13.39 -9.64 3.00
CA LEU A 427 14.45 -9.12 2.14
C LEU A 427 14.69 -9.99 0.89
N ALA A 428 14.53 -11.29 1.03
CA ALA A 428 14.67 -12.22 -0.09
C ALA A 428 13.47 -12.18 -1.06
N ASN A 429 12.24 -12.11 -0.53
CA ASN A 429 11.04 -12.47 -1.29
C ASN A 429 10.03 -11.34 -1.51
N ALA A 430 10.01 -10.28 -0.68
CA ALA A 430 9.01 -9.23 -0.82
C ALA A 430 9.15 -8.43 -2.12
N GLY A 431 8.01 -7.89 -2.59
CA GLY A 431 7.89 -7.12 -3.82
C GLY A 431 7.71 -7.97 -5.08
N ALA A 432 7.67 -7.33 -6.22
CA ALA A 432 7.49 -7.99 -7.51
C ALA A 432 8.79 -8.70 -7.95
N THR A 433 9.03 -9.85 -7.35
CA THR A 433 10.22 -10.69 -7.64
C THR A 433 10.10 -11.46 -8.95
N LEU A 434 8.91 -11.57 -9.51
CA LEU A 434 8.65 -12.22 -10.79
C LEU A 434 8.14 -11.21 -11.83
N PRO A 435 8.48 -11.48 -13.12
CA PRO A 435 9.41 -12.52 -13.59
C PRO A 435 10.84 -12.30 -13.10
N LYS A 436 11.21 -11.07 -12.68
CA LYS A 436 12.54 -10.72 -12.17
C LYS A 436 12.43 -9.50 -11.24
N ARG A 437 13.11 -9.52 -10.08
CA ARG A 437 13.22 -8.32 -9.23
C ARG A 437 13.93 -7.19 -9.99
N ASP A 438 13.35 -6.00 -9.99
CA ASP A 438 13.91 -4.87 -10.74
C ASP A 438 15.04 -4.15 -9.98
N PRO A 439 15.79 -3.25 -10.65
CA PRO A 439 16.87 -2.49 -10.02
C PRO A 439 16.42 -1.62 -8.84
N VAL A 440 15.18 -1.09 -8.86
CA VAL A 440 14.65 -0.24 -7.76
C VAL A 440 14.51 -1.06 -6.49
N ASP A 441 13.77 -2.18 -6.55
CA ASP A 441 13.59 -3.06 -5.38
C ASP A 441 14.91 -3.67 -4.93
N THR A 442 15.82 -3.99 -5.87
CA THR A 442 17.17 -4.50 -5.55
C THR A 442 17.97 -3.48 -4.75
N ARG A 443 17.94 -2.21 -5.15
CA ARG A 443 18.58 -1.11 -4.43
C ARG A 443 17.95 -0.91 -3.05
N VAL A 444 16.64 -0.83 -2.95
CA VAL A 444 15.92 -0.66 -1.69
C VAL A 444 16.26 -1.79 -0.70
N VAL A 445 16.19 -3.05 -1.13
CA VAL A 445 16.56 -4.20 -0.29
C VAL A 445 18.02 -4.13 0.17
N LYS A 446 18.94 -3.70 -0.70
CA LYS A 446 20.35 -3.49 -0.36
C LYS A 446 20.51 -2.37 0.68
N GLN A 447 19.77 -1.26 0.56
CA GLN A 447 19.77 -0.16 1.55
C GLN A 447 19.31 -0.67 2.92
N VAL A 448 18.23 -1.45 2.98
CA VAL A 448 17.77 -2.08 4.22
C VAL A 448 18.84 -2.98 4.83
N SER A 449 19.46 -3.83 4.02
CA SER A 449 20.49 -4.78 4.48
C SER A 449 21.72 -4.06 5.04
N THR A 450 22.23 -3.06 4.32
CA THR A 450 23.47 -2.35 4.65
C THR A 450 23.29 -1.18 5.62
N GLY A 451 22.07 -0.61 5.70
CA GLY A 451 21.80 0.66 6.41
C GLY A 451 22.34 1.90 5.67
N LYS A 452 22.75 1.76 4.42
CA LYS A 452 23.36 2.84 3.61
C LYS A 452 22.45 3.21 2.46
N ILE A 453 22.19 4.51 2.29
CA ILE A 453 21.40 5.02 1.17
C ILE A 453 22.25 5.12 -0.09
N GLU A 454 21.69 4.69 -1.20
CA GLU A 454 22.29 4.81 -2.55
C GLU A 454 21.50 5.85 -3.35
N VAL A 455 22.18 6.89 -3.79
CA VAL A 455 21.64 7.95 -4.64
C VAL A 455 22.36 7.96 -5.99
N HIS A 456 21.71 8.52 -7.00
CA HIS A 456 22.37 8.70 -8.30
C HIS A 456 23.53 9.69 -8.15
N PRO A 457 24.70 9.47 -8.81
CA PRO A 457 25.86 10.36 -8.70
C PRO A 457 25.57 11.82 -9.05
N ASP A 458 24.67 12.05 -10.02
CA ASP A 458 24.27 13.39 -10.46
C ASP A 458 23.05 13.95 -9.71
N ALA A 459 22.60 13.29 -8.63
CA ALA A 459 21.44 13.72 -7.85
C ALA A 459 21.65 15.13 -7.29
N LYS A 460 20.59 15.94 -7.40
CA LYS A 460 20.57 17.33 -6.93
C LYS A 460 19.34 17.56 -6.04
N PRO A 461 19.38 18.59 -5.17
CA PRO A 461 18.15 19.06 -4.54
C PRO A 461 17.10 19.39 -5.59
N SER A 462 15.83 19.07 -5.30
CA SER A 462 14.73 19.40 -6.20
C SER A 462 14.68 20.89 -6.50
N ALA A 463 14.45 21.24 -7.76
CA ALA A 463 14.12 22.59 -8.16
C ALA A 463 12.71 22.99 -7.67
N PHE A 464 11.85 22.02 -7.41
CA PHE A 464 10.54 22.25 -6.84
C PHE A 464 10.64 22.51 -5.35
N GLN A 465 10.35 23.74 -4.93
CA GLN A 465 10.40 24.15 -3.54
C GLN A 465 9.01 24.55 -3.06
N PHE A 466 8.54 23.86 -2.01
CA PHE A 466 7.48 24.38 -1.21
C PHE A 466 7.97 25.55 -0.35
N GLU A 467 7.09 26.52 -0.15
CA GLU A 467 7.34 27.64 0.72
C GLU A 467 7.77 27.22 2.14
N HIS A 468 7.36 26.01 2.60
CA HIS A 468 7.67 25.50 3.94
C HIS A 468 7.98 23.99 3.92
N ARG A 469 9.01 23.57 3.19
CA ARG A 469 9.43 22.18 3.22
C ARG A 469 9.96 21.80 4.61
N ARG A 470 9.47 20.68 5.17
CA ARG A 470 9.85 20.20 6.52
C ARG A 470 11.25 19.58 6.55
N LEU A 471 11.69 19.00 5.47
CA LEU A 471 13.01 18.35 5.36
C LEU A 471 14.00 19.22 4.59
N PRO A 472 15.31 19.12 4.89
CA PRO A 472 16.35 19.79 4.12
C PRO A 472 16.31 19.43 2.63
N GLY A 473 16.78 20.33 1.77
CA GLY A 473 16.83 20.12 0.31
C GLY A 473 17.63 18.90 -0.14
N ASP A 474 18.55 18.43 0.70
CA ASP A 474 19.39 17.27 0.46
C ASP A 474 18.95 16.01 1.21
N SER A 475 17.69 15.96 1.69
CA SER A 475 17.10 14.78 2.39
C SER A 475 17.18 13.49 1.55
N TYR A 476 17.27 13.59 0.23
CA TYR A 476 17.47 12.45 -0.64
C TYR A 476 18.75 11.65 -0.32
N LYS A 477 19.80 12.30 0.20
CA LYS A 477 21.02 11.63 0.68
C LYS A 477 20.76 10.75 1.91
N GLN A 478 19.66 10.99 2.59
CA GLN A 478 19.19 10.22 3.74
C GLN A 478 18.03 9.26 3.39
N GLY A 479 17.68 9.11 2.11
CA GLY A 479 16.67 8.21 1.61
C GLY A 479 15.28 8.82 1.40
N ILE A 480 15.04 10.08 1.79
CA ILE A 480 13.76 10.75 1.53
C ILE A 480 13.88 11.62 0.27
N ILE A 481 13.45 11.05 -0.82
CA ILE A 481 13.57 11.65 -2.16
C ILE A 481 12.36 12.54 -2.50
N THR A 482 12.54 13.47 -3.41
CA THR A 482 11.49 14.34 -3.95
C THR A 482 11.22 14.08 -5.43
N GLU A 483 12.20 13.54 -6.12
CA GLU A 483 12.16 13.25 -7.56
C GLU A 483 12.82 11.90 -7.85
N VAL A 484 12.26 11.15 -8.79
CA VAL A 484 12.79 9.83 -9.14
C VAL A 484 14.20 9.88 -9.75
N SER A 485 14.58 11.02 -10.33
CA SER A 485 15.91 11.26 -10.87
C SER A 485 17.02 11.15 -9.81
N GLN A 486 16.71 11.45 -8.55
CA GLN A 486 17.64 11.37 -7.42
C GLN A 486 18.13 9.94 -7.13
N VAL A 487 17.41 8.94 -7.63
CA VAL A 487 17.72 7.52 -7.49
C VAL A 487 17.92 6.82 -8.85
N GLY A 488 18.14 7.59 -9.91
CA GLY A 488 18.42 7.06 -11.25
C GLY A 488 17.21 6.94 -12.17
N GLY A 489 16.03 7.35 -11.72
CA GLY A 489 14.84 7.35 -12.57
C GLY A 489 14.20 5.95 -12.75
N TYR A 490 13.34 5.85 -13.74
CA TYR A 490 12.70 4.59 -14.10
C TYR A 490 13.70 3.66 -14.80
N PRO A 491 13.82 2.40 -14.36
CA PRO A 491 14.63 1.43 -15.08
C PRO A 491 13.98 1.04 -16.40
N GLU A 492 14.78 0.53 -17.32
CA GLU A 492 14.26 -0.15 -18.52
C GLU A 492 13.76 -1.55 -18.15
N TYR A 493 12.63 -1.96 -18.74
CA TYR A 493 12.12 -3.32 -18.66
C TYR A 493 12.08 -3.91 -20.06
N LYS A 494 12.88 -4.94 -20.30
CA LYS A 494 13.05 -5.59 -21.60
C LYS A 494 12.48 -7.00 -21.56
N GLY A 495 11.83 -7.41 -22.64
CA GLY A 495 11.33 -8.76 -22.81
C GLY A 495 10.72 -8.95 -24.19
N THR A 496 10.87 -10.15 -24.72
CA THR A 496 10.23 -10.54 -25.98
C THR A 496 8.95 -11.26 -25.68
N PRO A 497 7.81 -10.90 -26.29
CA PRO A 497 6.57 -11.63 -26.15
C PRO A 497 6.78 -13.12 -26.41
N TYR A 498 6.19 -13.96 -25.59
CA TYR A 498 6.16 -15.41 -25.84
C TYR A 498 5.13 -15.74 -26.91
N LYS A 499 5.33 -16.90 -27.57
CA LYS A 499 4.36 -17.39 -28.51
C LYS A 499 3.14 -17.93 -27.76
N ASP A 500 1.98 -17.41 -28.08
CA ASP A 500 0.65 -17.74 -27.59
C ASP A 500 -0.26 -17.69 -28.81
N SER A 501 -0.57 -18.88 -29.35
CA SER A 501 -1.17 -18.97 -30.70
C SER A 501 -2.66 -18.76 -30.73
N ASP A 502 -3.34 -18.90 -29.59
CA ASP A 502 -4.78 -18.73 -29.45
C ASP A 502 -5.19 -17.57 -28.52
N ASP A 503 -4.17 -16.84 -28.01
CA ASP A 503 -4.36 -15.65 -27.18
C ASP A 503 -5.08 -15.91 -25.83
N ASP A 504 -4.84 -17.08 -25.23
CA ASP A 504 -5.43 -17.46 -23.95
C ASP A 504 -4.57 -17.09 -22.73
N GLY A 505 -3.36 -16.55 -22.97
CA GLY A 505 -2.43 -16.09 -21.94
C GLY A 505 -1.49 -17.15 -21.41
N MET A 506 -1.52 -18.37 -21.96
CA MET A 506 -0.52 -19.40 -21.70
C MET A 506 0.45 -19.50 -22.88
N PRO A 507 1.77 -19.65 -22.63
CA PRO A 507 2.71 -19.91 -23.72
C PRO A 507 2.45 -21.27 -24.39
N ASP A 508 2.48 -21.36 -25.74
CA ASP A 508 2.38 -22.61 -26.49
C ASP A 508 3.25 -23.73 -25.87
N ALA A 509 4.47 -23.36 -25.45
CA ALA A 509 5.42 -24.32 -24.87
C ALA A 509 4.93 -24.91 -23.53
N TYR A 510 4.24 -24.09 -22.71
CA TYR A 510 3.64 -24.56 -21.47
C TYR A 510 2.46 -25.50 -21.75
N GLU A 511 1.61 -25.14 -22.68
CA GLU A 511 0.42 -25.91 -23.04
C GLU A 511 0.79 -27.28 -23.56
N LEU A 512 1.67 -27.36 -24.57
CA LEU A 512 2.18 -28.61 -25.10
C LEU A 512 2.79 -29.50 -24.02
N LYS A 513 3.55 -28.93 -23.10
CA LYS A 513 4.17 -29.66 -21.98
C LYS A 513 3.13 -30.26 -21.03
N ASN A 514 1.99 -29.59 -20.86
CA ASN A 514 0.95 -29.95 -19.91
C ASN A 514 -0.27 -30.62 -20.55
N GLY A 515 -0.19 -30.94 -21.85
CA GLY A 515 -1.25 -31.67 -22.58
C GLY A 515 -2.47 -30.80 -22.90
N LEU A 516 -2.26 -29.48 -22.97
CA LEU A 516 -3.24 -28.49 -23.44
C LEU A 516 -3.07 -28.25 -24.95
N ASN A 517 -4.01 -27.55 -25.56
CA ASN A 517 -4.01 -27.31 -27.00
C ASN A 517 -3.74 -25.84 -27.35
N PRO A 518 -2.54 -25.45 -27.86
CA PRO A 518 -2.18 -24.10 -28.23
C PRO A 518 -3.02 -23.43 -29.35
N LYS A 519 -4.15 -24.04 -29.70
CA LYS A 519 -5.10 -23.52 -30.70
C LYS A 519 -6.55 -23.56 -30.18
N ASP A 520 -6.74 -23.74 -28.88
CA ASP A 520 -8.06 -23.81 -28.24
C ASP A 520 -8.10 -22.93 -26.99
N ALA A 521 -8.25 -21.60 -27.16
CA ALA A 521 -8.32 -20.66 -26.08
C ALA A 521 -9.39 -20.98 -25.00
N SER A 522 -10.32 -21.89 -25.29
CA SER A 522 -11.35 -22.29 -24.33
C SER A 522 -10.82 -23.19 -23.22
N ASP A 523 -9.66 -23.79 -23.40
CA ASP A 523 -9.11 -24.70 -22.40
C ASP A 523 -8.49 -23.96 -21.19
N ALA A 524 -8.05 -22.72 -21.36
CA ALA A 524 -7.55 -21.87 -20.27
C ALA A 524 -8.53 -21.76 -19.09
N SER A 525 -9.81 -21.62 -19.37
CA SER A 525 -10.87 -21.47 -18.37
C SER A 525 -11.40 -22.79 -17.80
N LYS A 526 -10.99 -23.95 -18.34
CA LYS A 526 -11.44 -25.28 -17.85
C LYS A 526 -10.95 -25.52 -16.42
N ILE A 527 -11.89 -25.85 -15.54
CA ILE A 527 -11.59 -26.11 -14.12
C ILE A 527 -10.94 -27.50 -13.98
N THR A 528 -9.80 -27.53 -13.31
CA THR A 528 -9.05 -28.74 -13.00
C THR A 528 -9.57 -29.45 -11.75
N LYS A 529 -9.03 -30.64 -11.43
CA LYS A 529 -9.33 -31.35 -10.18
C LYS A 529 -8.95 -30.56 -8.91
N SER A 530 -8.03 -29.61 -9.00
CA SER A 530 -7.64 -28.76 -7.88
C SER A 530 -8.67 -27.67 -7.57
N GLY A 531 -9.65 -27.45 -8.43
CA GLY A 531 -10.61 -26.36 -8.36
C GLY A 531 -10.18 -25.12 -9.11
N TYR A 532 -8.90 -24.95 -9.42
CA TYR A 532 -8.39 -23.84 -10.24
C TYR A 532 -8.57 -24.12 -11.73
N SER A 533 -8.75 -23.08 -12.53
CA SER A 533 -8.70 -23.19 -13.99
C SER A 533 -7.28 -23.46 -14.50
N ASN A 534 -7.13 -23.91 -15.74
CA ASN A 534 -5.80 -24.20 -16.31
C ASN A 534 -4.91 -22.96 -16.33
N ILE A 535 -5.45 -21.78 -16.65
CA ILE A 535 -4.69 -20.53 -16.55
C ILE A 535 -4.24 -20.25 -15.10
N GLU A 536 -5.07 -20.48 -14.09
CA GLU A 536 -4.68 -20.29 -12.69
C GLU A 536 -3.62 -21.31 -12.26
N VAL A 537 -3.69 -22.55 -12.76
CA VAL A 537 -2.62 -23.54 -12.55
C VAL A 537 -1.31 -23.05 -13.17
N TYR A 538 -1.36 -22.49 -14.38
CA TYR A 538 -0.20 -21.87 -15.01
C TYR A 538 0.36 -20.74 -14.14
N LEU A 539 -0.48 -19.78 -13.74
CA LEU A 539 -0.08 -18.63 -12.90
C LEU A 539 0.61 -19.06 -11.59
N ASN A 540 0.14 -20.15 -11.01
CA ASN A 540 0.71 -20.68 -9.76
C ASN A 540 1.98 -21.50 -10.02
N SER A 541 2.11 -22.15 -11.18
CA SER A 541 3.27 -22.97 -11.52
C SER A 541 4.55 -22.18 -11.77
N VAL A 542 4.43 -20.91 -12.16
CA VAL A 542 5.60 -20.02 -12.36
C VAL A 542 6.12 -19.41 -11.05
N VAL A 543 5.39 -19.60 -9.94
CA VAL A 543 5.81 -19.12 -8.62
C VAL A 543 6.60 -20.21 -7.89
N PRO A 544 7.89 -19.99 -7.56
CA PRO A 544 8.70 -20.97 -6.83
C PRO A 544 8.10 -21.34 -5.48
N VAL A 545 8.20 -22.61 -5.09
CA VAL A 545 7.65 -23.11 -3.81
C VAL A 545 8.26 -22.38 -2.59
N SER A 546 9.54 -22.00 -2.67
CA SER A 546 10.23 -21.22 -1.63
C SER A 546 9.59 -19.85 -1.35
N ILE A 547 8.85 -19.30 -2.30
CA ILE A 547 8.11 -18.04 -2.15
C ILE A 547 6.73 -18.28 -1.51
N VAL A 548 6.16 -19.46 -1.71
CA VAL A 548 4.79 -19.79 -1.27
C VAL A 548 4.70 -20.03 0.23
N LYS A 549 5.76 -20.53 0.87
CA LYS A 549 5.76 -20.84 2.31
C LYS A 549 7.05 -20.34 2.95
N PRO A 550 6.97 -19.45 3.97
CA PRO A 550 8.09 -19.19 4.85
C PRO A 550 8.43 -20.49 5.60
N ASN A 551 9.68 -20.95 5.46
CA ASN A 551 10.17 -22.16 6.15
C ASN A 551 10.28 -21.94 7.65
#